data_85dd05219aa826127e8936e765da82fb
#
_entry.id   85dd05219aa826127e8936e765da82fb
#
_cell.length_a   1.000
_cell.length_b   1.000
_cell.length_c   1.000
_cell.angle_alpha   90.00
_cell.angle_beta   90.00
_cell.angle_gamma   90.00
#
_symmetry.space_group_name_H-M   'P 1'
#
loop_
_entity.id
_entity.type
_entity.pdbx_description
1 polymer ?
#
loop_
_entity_poly.entity_id
_entity_poly.type
_entity_poly.pdbx_seq_one_letter_code
_entity_poly.pdbx_strand_id
1 'polypeptide(L)'
;MKQSSLRRLDGRPGPKGEVFLWPSSANATGRLKAKLFAAGLLPTKPRLALCGLLFTKRDRHVTAEMLFEEAKQARIAVSLATVYNTLRQFIQAGLLRPLAIDGTKLYFDTNVSNHHHFYLEDQCQLVDMPANVRITNMPAPPKGYAIDRIDVVARLRRN
;
A
#
# COMPACT_ATOMS: atom_id res chain seq x y z
N MET A 1 11.96 -34.23 -12.49
CA MET A 1 12.83 -33.13 -12.06
C MET A 1 12.05 -31.81 -12.19
N LYS A 2 11.52 -31.29 -11.07
CA LYS A 2 10.79 -30.01 -11.02
C LYS A 2 11.78 -28.93 -10.60
N GLN A 3 12.12 -28.04 -11.52
CA GLN A 3 12.91 -26.84 -11.21
C GLN A 3 12.08 -25.88 -10.38
N SER A 4 12.48 -25.71 -9.13
CA SER A 4 11.99 -24.70 -8.22
C SER A 4 12.57 -23.34 -8.67
N SER A 5 11.75 -22.49 -9.26
CA SER A 5 12.13 -21.12 -9.57
C SER A 5 12.17 -20.30 -8.28
N LEU A 6 13.37 -19.98 -7.83
CA LEU A 6 13.65 -18.96 -6.81
C LEU A 6 13.11 -17.61 -7.30
N ARG A 7 12.06 -17.14 -6.66
CA ARG A 7 11.50 -15.80 -6.92
C ARG A 7 12.33 -14.76 -6.17
N ARG A 8 12.80 -13.76 -6.91
CA ARG A 8 13.51 -12.62 -6.35
C ARG A 8 12.61 -11.82 -5.43
N LEU A 9 13.13 -11.47 -4.25
CA LEU A 9 12.46 -10.66 -3.22
C LEU A 9 12.74 -9.15 -3.41
N ASP A 10 13.14 -8.73 -4.60
CA ASP A 10 13.47 -7.36 -4.90
C ASP A 10 12.24 -6.63 -5.43
N GLY A 11 11.67 -5.74 -4.61
CA GLY A 11 10.57 -4.82 -4.97
C GLY A 11 10.96 -3.78 -6.02
N ARG A 12 11.73 -4.15 -7.04
CA ARG A 12 12.04 -3.28 -8.17
C ARG A 12 10.81 -3.09 -9.04
N PRO A 13 10.60 -1.90 -9.63
CA PRO A 13 9.60 -1.74 -10.67
C PRO A 13 9.86 -2.78 -11.75
N GLY A 14 8.82 -3.54 -12.12
CA GLY A 14 8.90 -4.56 -13.16
C GLY A 14 9.49 -4.02 -14.46
N PRO A 15 9.96 -4.89 -15.37
CA PRO A 15 10.61 -4.47 -16.60
C PRO A 15 9.72 -3.49 -17.36
N LYS A 16 10.33 -2.44 -17.90
CA LYS A 16 9.71 -1.43 -18.78
C LYS A 16 9.00 -2.16 -19.91
N GLY A 17 7.66 -2.22 -19.88
CA GLY A 17 6.88 -2.82 -20.93
C GLY A 17 5.59 -3.54 -20.53
N GLU A 18 5.35 -3.82 -19.26
CA GLU A 18 4.04 -4.33 -18.84
C GLU A 18 3.01 -3.19 -18.90
N VAL A 19 2.25 -3.16 -19.98
CA VAL A 19 1.04 -2.34 -20.08
C VAL A 19 0.09 -2.85 -19.00
N PHE A 20 -0.25 -2.00 -18.05
CA PHE A 20 -1.34 -2.30 -17.11
C PHE A 20 -2.62 -2.42 -17.93
N LEU A 21 -2.97 -3.66 -18.28
CA LEU A 21 -4.28 -3.95 -18.82
C LEU A 21 -5.27 -3.81 -17.66
N TRP A 22 -6.12 -2.81 -17.74
CA TRP A 22 -7.36 -2.75 -16.95
C TRP A 22 -7.92 -4.16 -16.88
N PRO A 23 -8.31 -4.67 -15.69
CA PRO A 23 -8.81 -6.03 -15.59
C PRO A 23 -9.95 -6.24 -16.58
N SER A 24 -9.61 -6.85 -17.70
CA SER A 24 -10.46 -7.01 -18.87
C SER A 24 -11.60 -7.99 -18.66
N SER A 25 -11.66 -8.66 -17.51
CA SER A 25 -12.78 -9.52 -17.15
C SER A 25 -13.83 -8.74 -16.34
N ALA A 26 -15.09 -8.83 -16.75
CA ALA A 26 -16.23 -8.29 -16.00
C ALA A 26 -16.21 -8.72 -14.53
N ASN A 27 -15.66 -9.90 -14.24
CA ASN A 27 -15.50 -10.45 -12.89
C ASN A 27 -14.46 -9.70 -12.03
N ALA A 28 -13.36 -9.21 -12.59
CA ALA A 28 -12.37 -8.44 -11.84
C ALA A 28 -12.88 -7.02 -11.50
N THR A 29 -13.53 -6.35 -12.45
CA THR A 29 -14.19 -5.07 -12.19
C THR A 29 -15.33 -5.22 -11.16
N GLY A 30 -16.09 -6.33 -11.20
CA GLY A 30 -17.11 -6.64 -10.20
C GLY A 30 -16.53 -6.76 -8.79
N ARG A 31 -15.41 -7.44 -8.62
CA ARG A 31 -14.71 -7.55 -7.31
C ARG A 31 -14.24 -6.21 -6.77
N LEU A 32 -13.68 -5.34 -7.62
CA LEU A 32 -13.27 -3.99 -7.20
C LEU A 32 -14.45 -3.12 -6.79
N LYS A 33 -15.58 -3.19 -7.53
CA LYS A 33 -16.82 -2.52 -7.14
C LYS A 33 -17.34 -3.02 -5.79
N ALA A 34 -17.38 -4.35 -5.59
CA ALA A 34 -17.81 -4.95 -4.34
C ALA A 34 -16.91 -4.52 -3.16
N LYS A 35 -15.58 -4.47 -3.36
CA LYS A 35 -14.64 -3.97 -2.35
C LYS A 35 -14.94 -2.53 -1.95
N LEU A 36 -15.18 -1.64 -2.92
CA LEU A 36 -15.51 -0.24 -2.64
C LEU A 36 -16.88 -0.11 -1.92
N PHE A 37 -17.90 -0.81 -2.37
CA PHE A 37 -19.22 -0.81 -1.72
C PHE A 37 -19.15 -1.33 -0.29
N ALA A 38 -18.42 -2.43 -0.04
CA ALA A 38 -18.22 -2.97 1.30
C ALA A 38 -17.53 -1.97 2.25
N ALA A 39 -16.71 -1.08 1.69
CA ALA A 39 -16.04 0.01 2.42
C ALA A 39 -16.88 1.32 2.47
N GLY A 40 -18.14 1.29 2.05
CA GLY A 40 -19.03 2.47 2.03
C GLY A 40 -18.68 3.51 0.96
N LEU A 41 -17.92 3.14 -0.07
CA LEU A 41 -17.47 4.05 -1.11
C LEU A 41 -18.18 3.79 -2.45
N LEU A 42 -18.70 4.85 -3.07
CA LEU A 42 -19.24 4.76 -4.43
C LEU A 42 -18.10 4.49 -5.44
N PRO A 43 -18.29 3.56 -6.38
CA PRO A 43 -17.28 3.16 -7.36
C PRO A 43 -17.21 4.14 -8.55
N THR A 44 -16.75 5.36 -8.32
CA THR A 44 -16.47 6.31 -9.39
C THR A 44 -15.30 5.85 -10.27
N LYS A 45 -15.21 6.34 -11.50
CA LYS A 45 -14.11 5.98 -12.43
C LYS A 45 -12.73 6.13 -11.81
N PRO A 46 -12.35 7.27 -11.18
CA PRO A 46 -11.05 7.42 -10.53
C PRO A 46 -10.84 6.42 -9.39
N ARG A 47 -11.82 6.23 -8.52
CA ARG A 47 -11.71 5.26 -7.40
C ARG A 47 -11.51 3.84 -7.88
N LEU A 48 -12.27 3.41 -8.89
CA LEU A 48 -12.12 2.07 -9.46
C LEU A 48 -10.74 1.89 -10.09
N ALA A 49 -10.27 2.90 -10.82
CA ALA A 49 -8.97 2.84 -11.46
C ALA A 49 -7.83 2.72 -10.45
N LEU A 50 -7.81 3.59 -9.43
CA LEU A 50 -6.79 3.55 -8.38
C LEU A 50 -6.93 2.31 -7.48
N CYS A 51 -8.16 1.85 -7.19
CA CYS A 51 -8.41 0.59 -6.51
C CYS A 51 -7.82 -0.59 -7.29
N GLY A 52 -7.94 -0.60 -8.61
CA GLY A 52 -7.33 -1.60 -9.48
C GLY A 52 -5.81 -1.60 -9.38
N LEU A 53 -5.16 -0.44 -9.43
CA LEU A 53 -3.70 -0.34 -9.28
C LEU A 53 -3.22 -0.84 -7.91
N LEU A 54 -3.96 -0.56 -6.85
CA LEU A 54 -3.56 -0.88 -5.48
C LEU A 54 -3.80 -2.36 -5.11
N PHE A 55 -4.95 -2.92 -5.46
CA PHE A 55 -5.44 -4.17 -4.87
C PHE A 55 -5.50 -5.38 -5.82
N THR A 56 -5.02 -5.25 -7.06
CA THR A 56 -4.95 -6.41 -7.98
C THR A 56 -3.63 -7.18 -7.87
N LYS A 57 -2.64 -6.59 -7.24
CA LYS A 57 -1.33 -7.19 -6.97
C LYS A 57 -1.25 -7.66 -5.50
N ARG A 58 -0.07 -8.14 -5.08
CA ARG A 58 0.22 -8.44 -3.67
C ARG A 58 0.17 -7.16 -2.83
N ASP A 59 0.12 -7.33 -1.52
CA ASP A 59 0.25 -6.23 -0.57
C ASP A 59 1.50 -5.41 -0.87
N ARG A 60 1.35 -4.09 -0.75
CA ARG A 60 2.38 -3.15 -1.21
C ARG A 60 2.31 -1.82 -0.47
N HIS A 61 3.46 -1.14 -0.44
CA HIS A 61 3.60 0.21 0.07
C HIS A 61 3.81 1.17 -1.10
N VAL A 62 3.03 2.23 -1.16
CA VAL A 62 3.13 3.25 -2.20
C VAL A 62 3.07 4.65 -1.61
N THR A 63 3.70 5.62 -2.26
CA THR A 63 3.39 7.04 -2.03
C THR A 63 2.33 7.50 -3.03
N ALA A 64 1.76 8.69 -2.82
CA ALA A 64 0.81 9.26 -3.77
C ALA A 64 1.46 9.51 -5.14
N GLU A 65 2.71 9.95 -5.15
CA GLU A 65 3.49 10.20 -6.36
C GLU A 65 3.76 8.91 -7.14
N MET A 66 4.15 7.82 -6.45
CA MET A 66 4.33 6.50 -7.07
C MET A 66 3.03 6.04 -7.74
N LEU A 67 1.92 6.13 -7.04
CA LEU A 67 0.61 5.74 -7.57
C LEU A 67 0.18 6.62 -8.75
N PHE A 68 0.49 7.92 -8.69
CA PHE A 68 0.23 8.84 -9.79
C PHE A 68 1.05 8.50 -11.04
N GLU A 69 2.33 8.21 -10.89
CA GLU A 69 3.17 7.78 -12.02
C GLU A 69 2.69 6.44 -12.61
N GLU A 70 2.29 5.48 -11.77
CA GLU A 70 1.67 4.24 -12.25
C GLU A 70 0.36 4.50 -13.01
N ALA A 71 -0.47 5.44 -12.54
CA ALA A 71 -1.71 5.81 -13.22
C ALA A 71 -1.42 6.44 -14.59
N LYS A 72 -0.39 7.30 -14.71
CA LYS A 72 0.06 7.84 -15.99
C LYS A 72 0.53 6.76 -16.94
N GLN A 73 1.35 5.82 -16.47
CA GLN A 73 1.83 4.68 -17.28
C GLN A 73 0.66 3.80 -17.75
N ALA A 74 -0.36 3.63 -16.91
CA ALA A 74 -1.59 2.91 -17.24
C ALA A 74 -2.58 3.72 -18.09
N ARG A 75 -2.23 4.94 -18.51
CA ARG A 75 -3.10 5.88 -19.26
C ARG A 75 -4.41 6.18 -18.54
N ILE A 76 -4.39 6.20 -17.21
CA ILE A 76 -5.53 6.57 -16.38
C ILE A 76 -5.51 8.10 -16.21
N ALA A 77 -6.54 8.78 -16.69
CA ALA A 77 -6.65 10.24 -16.60
C ALA A 77 -7.08 10.65 -15.18
N VAL A 78 -6.12 10.88 -14.31
CA VAL A 78 -6.30 11.44 -12.95
C VAL A 78 -5.26 12.50 -12.68
N SER A 79 -5.59 13.49 -11.85
CA SER A 79 -4.61 14.45 -11.32
C SER A 79 -3.97 13.93 -10.04
N LEU A 80 -2.81 14.45 -9.66
CA LEU A 80 -2.17 14.12 -8.38
C LEU A 80 -3.09 14.48 -7.19
N ALA A 81 -3.82 15.59 -7.28
CA ALA A 81 -4.83 15.96 -6.27
C ALA A 81 -5.96 14.91 -6.15
N THR A 82 -6.40 14.34 -7.28
CA THR A 82 -7.38 13.25 -7.29
C THR A 82 -6.82 11.99 -6.62
N VAL A 83 -5.54 11.68 -6.85
CA VAL A 83 -4.86 10.56 -6.17
C VAL A 83 -4.84 10.77 -4.66
N TYR A 84 -4.38 11.92 -4.17
CA TYR A 84 -4.37 12.25 -2.75
C TYR A 84 -5.76 12.17 -2.11
N ASN A 85 -6.78 12.75 -2.76
CA ASN A 85 -8.15 12.72 -2.26
C ASN A 85 -8.70 11.29 -2.19
N THR A 86 -8.39 10.46 -3.19
CA THR A 86 -8.84 9.05 -3.21
C THR A 86 -8.13 8.24 -2.13
N LEU A 87 -6.81 8.40 -1.96
CA LEU A 87 -6.05 7.74 -0.91
C LEU A 87 -6.55 8.11 0.49
N ARG A 88 -6.87 9.39 0.73
CA ARG A 88 -7.49 9.82 1.99
C ARG A 88 -8.82 9.12 2.25
N GLN A 89 -9.68 9.02 1.22
CA GLN A 89 -10.95 8.31 1.34
C GLN A 89 -10.74 6.81 1.62
N PHE A 90 -9.74 6.19 1.01
CA PHE A 90 -9.41 4.79 1.27
C PHE A 90 -8.89 4.56 2.69
N ILE A 91 -8.13 5.50 3.26
CA ILE A 91 -7.74 5.46 4.68
C ILE A 91 -8.98 5.55 5.58
N GLN A 92 -9.84 6.54 5.35
CA GLN A 92 -11.07 6.74 6.14
C GLN A 92 -12.01 5.52 6.08
N ALA A 93 -11.99 4.82 4.96
CA ALA A 93 -12.75 3.58 4.74
C ALA A 93 -12.04 2.30 5.23
N GLY A 94 -10.89 2.41 5.86
CA GLY A 94 -10.11 1.26 6.36
C GLY A 94 -9.52 0.36 5.29
N LEU A 95 -9.42 0.84 4.05
CA LEU A 95 -8.82 0.09 2.93
C LEU A 95 -7.30 0.23 2.85
N LEU A 96 -6.75 1.28 3.44
CA LEU A 96 -5.32 1.59 3.47
C LEU A 96 -4.90 2.02 4.86
N ARG A 97 -3.64 1.76 5.18
CA ARG A 97 -2.98 2.21 6.39
C ARG A 97 -1.92 3.26 6.05
N PRO A 98 -1.98 4.47 6.65
CA PRO A 98 -0.94 5.47 6.46
C PRO A 98 0.26 5.17 7.37
N LEU A 99 1.48 5.32 6.83
CA LEU A 99 2.74 5.17 7.53
C LEU A 99 3.61 6.41 7.29
N ALA A 100 3.78 7.23 8.33
CA ALA A 100 4.69 8.38 8.31
C ALA A 100 6.09 7.92 8.74
N ILE A 101 7.07 7.95 7.83
CA ILE A 101 8.39 7.39 8.07
C ILE A 101 9.40 8.45 8.54
N ASP A 102 9.41 9.62 7.92
CA ASP A 102 10.42 10.65 8.15
C ASP A 102 9.85 12.09 8.18
N GLY A 103 8.54 12.22 8.26
CA GLY A 103 7.84 13.52 8.23
C GLY A 103 7.73 14.15 6.84
N THR A 104 8.47 13.66 5.84
CA THR A 104 8.46 14.19 4.47
C THR A 104 7.66 13.33 3.51
N LYS A 105 7.58 12.02 3.76
CA LYS A 105 6.89 11.06 2.90
C LYS A 105 5.86 10.26 3.68
N LEU A 106 4.64 10.23 3.14
CA LEU A 106 3.56 9.39 3.62
C LEU A 106 3.44 8.17 2.69
N TYR A 107 3.66 6.99 3.26
CA TYR A 107 3.40 5.74 2.58
C TYR A 107 1.99 5.25 2.88
N PHE A 108 1.41 4.58 1.93
CA PHE A 108 0.10 3.94 2.02
C PHE A 108 0.30 2.44 1.86
N ASP A 109 -0.07 1.71 2.88
CA ASP A 109 0.04 0.27 2.93
C ASP A 109 -1.32 -0.36 2.60
N THR A 110 -1.33 -1.31 1.69
CA THR A 110 -2.54 -2.06 1.32
C THR A 110 -2.87 -3.19 2.29
N ASN A 111 -1.90 -3.59 3.12
CA ASN A 111 -2.08 -4.52 4.22
C ASN A 111 -2.46 -3.75 5.50
N VAL A 112 -3.72 -3.80 5.88
CA VAL A 112 -4.23 -3.10 7.08
C VAL A 112 -4.10 -3.91 8.38
N SER A 113 -3.56 -5.12 8.34
CA SER A 113 -3.31 -5.94 9.52
C SER A 113 -2.20 -5.36 10.39
N ASN A 114 -2.10 -5.81 11.65
CA ASN A 114 -1.00 -5.42 12.52
C ASN A 114 0.27 -6.13 12.10
N HIS A 115 1.24 -5.37 11.60
CA HIS A 115 2.57 -5.81 11.26
C HIS A 115 3.55 -4.63 11.32
N HIS A 116 4.83 -4.92 11.26
CA HIS A 116 5.93 -3.98 11.39
C HIS A 116 6.75 -3.92 10.12
N HIS A 117 7.63 -2.92 9.98
CA HIS A 117 8.29 -2.64 8.72
C HIS A 117 9.80 -2.46 8.87
N PHE A 118 10.54 -2.87 7.85
CA PHE A 118 11.87 -2.38 7.56
C PHE A 118 11.78 -1.22 6.58
N TYR A 119 12.52 -0.15 6.83
CA TYR A 119 12.70 0.95 5.88
C TYR A 119 14.12 0.94 5.34
N LEU A 120 14.26 0.66 4.04
CA LEU A 120 15.54 0.68 3.34
C LEU A 120 15.81 2.12 2.90
N GLU A 121 16.70 2.83 3.61
CA GLU A 121 16.95 4.26 3.41
C GLU A 121 17.51 4.56 2.02
N ASP A 122 18.42 3.71 1.52
CA ASP A 122 19.06 3.87 0.21
C ASP A 122 18.11 3.68 -0.97
N GLN A 123 17.01 2.96 -0.77
CA GLN A 123 16.01 2.67 -1.80
C GLN A 123 14.69 3.45 -1.59
N CYS A 124 14.55 4.16 -0.47
CA CYS A 124 13.28 4.75 -0.05
C CYS A 124 12.12 3.75 -0.12
N GLN A 125 12.34 2.51 0.38
CA GLN A 125 11.40 1.41 0.26
C GLN A 125 11.02 0.85 1.63
N LEU A 126 9.73 0.58 1.82
CA LEU A 126 9.20 -0.18 2.95
C LEU A 126 9.05 -1.65 2.56
N VAL A 127 9.38 -2.52 3.52
CA VAL A 127 9.23 -3.97 3.42
C VAL A 127 8.64 -4.49 4.72
N ASP A 128 7.64 -5.37 4.63
CA ASP A 128 7.04 -6.00 5.81
C ASP A 128 8.08 -6.84 6.55
N MET A 129 8.07 -6.76 7.88
CA MET A 129 8.88 -7.66 8.70
C MET A 129 8.29 -9.07 8.63
N PRO A 130 9.11 -10.10 8.40
CA PRO A 130 8.62 -11.47 8.22
C PRO A 130 8.16 -12.15 9.52
N ALA A 131 8.41 -11.52 10.67
CA ALA A 131 8.11 -12.06 11.98
C ALA A 131 7.55 -10.97 12.91
N ASN A 132 6.76 -11.40 13.89
CA ASN A 132 6.25 -10.50 14.93
C ASN A 132 7.37 -9.97 15.81
N VAL A 133 7.39 -8.67 16.01
CA VAL A 133 8.25 -7.99 16.98
C VAL A 133 7.58 -8.06 18.35
N ARG A 134 8.28 -8.54 19.36
CA ARG A 134 7.80 -8.49 20.74
C ARG A 134 8.25 -7.18 21.37
N ILE A 135 7.28 -6.38 21.80
CA ILE A 135 7.52 -5.16 22.56
C ILE A 135 7.30 -5.48 24.02
N THR A 136 8.35 -5.40 24.81
CA THR A 136 8.31 -5.64 26.26
C THR A 136 8.45 -4.33 27.01
N ASN A 137 8.00 -4.28 28.26
CA ASN A 137 8.12 -3.10 29.15
C ASN A 137 7.44 -1.82 28.60
N MET A 138 6.31 -1.99 27.91
CA MET A 138 5.52 -0.85 27.46
C MET A 138 4.97 -0.10 28.67
N PRO A 139 5.24 1.21 28.79
CA PRO A 139 4.66 2.02 29.86
C PRO A 139 3.13 2.13 29.69
N ALA A 140 2.43 2.28 30.80
CA ALA A 140 0.99 2.52 30.78
C ALA A 140 0.68 3.85 30.06
N PRO A 141 -0.39 3.90 29.25
CA PRO A 141 -0.81 5.14 28.64
C PRO A 141 -1.31 6.13 29.68
N PRO A 142 -1.33 7.44 29.40
CA PRO A 142 -1.92 8.44 30.28
C PRO A 142 -3.37 8.12 30.63
N LYS A 143 -3.85 8.62 31.82
CA LYS A 143 -5.22 8.39 32.27
C LYS A 143 -6.22 8.86 31.21
N GLY A 144 -7.17 7.99 30.85
CA GLY A 144 -8.21 8.27 29.84
C GLY A 144 -7.80 7.93 28.40
N TYR A 145 -6.59 7.39 28.17
CA TYR A 145 -6.11 6.93 26.86
C TYR A 145 -5.89 5.42 26.87
N ALA A 146 -6.07 4.82 25.71
CA ALA A 146 -5.68 3.44 25.43
C ALA A 146 -4.72 3.41 24.23
N ILE A 147 -3.82 2.43 24.19
CA ILE A 147 -2.96 2.22 23.04
C ILE A 147 -3.82 1.56 21.95
N ASP A 148 -4.07 2.29 20.88
CA ASP A 148 -4.78 1.76 19.72
C ASP A 148 -3.86 0.84 18.89
N ARG A 149 -2.65 1.31 18.61
CA ARG A 149 -1.67 0.57 17.79
C ARG A 149 -0.24 1.01 18.07
N ILE A 150 0.68 0.11 17.78
CA ILE A 150 2.11 0.38 17.80
C ILE A 150 2.70 0.01 16.46
N ASP A 151 3.34 0.96 15.81
CA ASP A 151 4.04 0.78 14.56
C ASP A 151 5.56 0.81 14.81
N VAL A 152 6.24 -0.29 14.55
CA VAL A 152 7.70 -0.35 14.61
C VAL A 152 8.25 -0.25 13.18
N VAL A 153 9.13 0.72 12.97
CA VAL A 153 9.86 0.87 11.71
C VAL A 153 11.34 0.82 12.01
N ALA A 154 12.00 -0.26 11.60
CA ALA A 154 13.46 -0.37 11.70
C ALA A 154 14.10 0.18 10.42
N ARG A 155 14.94 1.23 10.57
CA ARG A 155 15.65 1.83 9.45
C ARG A 155 16.92 1.04 9.16
N LEU A 156 17.06 0.62 7.90
CA LEU A 156 18.20 -0.15 7.43
C LEU A 156 19.08 0.70 6.52
N ARG A 157 20.38 0.61 6.74
CA ARG A 157 21.44 1.16 5.88
C ARG A 157 22.30 0.02 5.40
N ARG A 158 22.86 0.14 4.21
CA ARG A 158 23.88 -0.81 3.75
C ARG A 158 25.16 -0.64 4.58
N ASN A 159 25.75 -1.77 4.91
CA ASN A 159 27.09 -1.82 5.52
C ASN A 159 28.14 -1.56 4.45
#